data_728ff651ea9caf7a4797d297ebfb6ccf
#
_entry.id   728ff651ea9caf7a4797d297ebfb6ccf
#
_cell.length_a   1.000
_cell.length_b   1.000
_cell.length_c   1.000
_cell.angle_alpha   90.00
_cell.angle_beta   90.00
_cell.angle_gamma   90.00
#
_symmetry.space_group_name_H-M   'P 1'
#
loop_
_entity.id
_entity.type
_entity.pdbx_description
1 polymer ?
#
loop_
_entity_poly.entity_id
_entity_poly.type
_entity_poly.pdbx_seq_one_letter_code
_entity_poly.pdbx_strand_id
1 'polypeptide(L)'
;QLAFEEMGSPAHTYSPAYTEADFPLILRYSSHVTFNSLSQFHRFYPMVRADGNRVSCGLRINPEYSDVETDLYNPCAPGSRMGVTGDLLGDKLPEGIEGLHFHTLCESTSYDLERTLAEVERRFGRFLPHVKWLNMGGGHLMTRKGYDVEHLIALPVSYTHLRAHET
;
A
#
# COMPACT_ATOMS: atom_id res chain seq x y z
N GLN A 1 0.68 -4.13 -18.15
CA GLN A 1 0.70 -4.85 -19.42
C GLN A 1 1.80 -5.90 -19.44
N LEU A 2 3.09 -5.54 -19.27
CA LEU A 2 4.21 -6.47 -19.32
C LEU A 2 4.05 -7.68 -18.38
N ALA A 3 3.66 -7.45 -17.11
CA ALA A 3 3.42 -8.53 -16.15
C ALA A 3 2.35 -9.53 -16.64
N PHE A 4 1.30 -9.03 -17.29
CA PHE A 4 0.24 -9.88 -17.82
C PHE A 4 0.69 -10.67 -19.06
N GLU A 5 1.40 -10.03 -19.98
CA GLU A 5 1.83 -10.64 -21.25
C GLU A 5 3.00 -11.60 -21.08
N GLU A 6 3.98 -11.25 -20.24
CA GLU A 6 5.22 -12.03 -20.09
C GLU A 6 5.17 -12.99 -18.88
N MET A 7 4.45 -12.64 -17.83
CA MET A 7 4.39 -13.45 -16.61
C MET A 7 3.05 -14.18 -16.45
N GLY A 8 2.07 -13.92 -17.31
CA GLY A 8 0.74 -14.55 -17.25
C GLY A 8 -0.08 -14.20 -16.02
N SER A 9 0.26 -13.10 -15.32
CA SER A 9 -0.37 -12.73 -14.07
C SER A 9 -0.81 -11.26 -14.07
N PRO A 10 -2.03 -10.96 -13.56
CA PRO A 10 -2.46 -9.57 -13.39
C PRO A 10 -1.62 -8.86 -12.31
N ALA A 11 -1.41 -7.56 -12.51
CA ALA A 11 -0.54 -6.75 -11.65
C ALA A 11 -1.25 -6.23 -10.39
N HIS A 12 -0.48 -5.97 -9.34
CA HIS A 12 -0.82 -4.99 -8.32
C HIS A 12 -0.32 -3.64 -8.80
N THR A 13 -1.23 -2.73 -9.11
CA THR A 13 -0.88 -1.46 -9.74
C THR A 13 -1.03 -0.30 -8.77
N TYR A 14 0.02 0.51 -8.68
CA TYR A 14 0.02 1.78 -7.97
C TYR A 14 0.57 2.88 -8.89
N SER A 15 -0.07 4.05 -8.83
CA SER A 15 0.47 5.30 -9.41
C SER A 15 0.05 6.48 -8.54
N PRO A 16 0.93 7.46 -8.30
CA PRO A 16 0.56 8.70 -7.62
C PRO A 16 -0.50 9.51 -8.39
N ALA A 17 -0.59 9.31 -9.71
CA ALA A 17 -1.61 9.93 -10.55
C ALA A 17 -2.05 8.97 -11.67
N TYR A 18 -3.35 8.76 -11.79
CA TYR A 18 -3.97 8.07 -12.92
C TYR A 18 -4.59 9.08 -13.87
N THR A 19 -4.63 8.73 -15.17
CA THR A 19 -5.39 9.48 -16.18
C THR A 19 -6.64 8.70 -16.57
N GLU A 20 -7.69 9.40 -17.01
CA GLU A 20 -8.91 8.75 -17.49
C GLU A 20 -8.66 7.94 -18.77
N ALA A 21 -7.71 8.38 -19.59
CA ALA A 21 -7.35 7.68 -20.81
C ALA A 21 -6.67 6.31 -20.54
N ASP A 22 -5.82 6.24 -19.52
CA ASP A 22 -5.06 5.03 -19.24
C ASP A 22 -5.80 4.08 -18.29
N PHE A 23 -6.73 4.57 -17.48
CA PHE A 23 -7.34 3.81 -16.42
C PHE A 23 -8.09 2.54 -16.88
N PRO A 24 -8.79 2.52 -18.04
CA PRO A 24 -9.36 1.27 -18.58
C PRO A 24 -8.32 0.17 -18.83
N LEU A 25 -7.13 0.53 -19.32
CA LEU A 25 -6.04 -0.45 -19.51
C LEU A 25 -5.48 -0.93 -18.17
N ILE A 26 -5.40 -0.05 -17.17
CA ILE A 26 -4.99 -0.41 -15.82
C ILE A 26 -5.98 -1.43 -15.23
N LEU A 27 -7.27 -1.21 -15.33
CA LEU A 27 -8.29 -2.16 -14.87
C LEU A 27 -8.16 -3.53 -15.58
N ARG A 28 -7.90 -3.52 -16.88
CA ARG A 28 -7.77 -4.75 -17.67
C ARG A 28 -6.61 -5.64 -17.22
N TYR A 29 -5.47 -5.03 -16.82
CA TYR A 29 -4.23 -5.75 -16.52
C TYR A 29 -3.93 -5.89 -15.03
N SER A 30 -4.82 -5.40 -14.16
CA SER A 30 -4.61 -5.44 -12.72
C SER A 30 -5.58 -6.35 -12.01
N SER A 31 -5.13 -6.99 -10.94
CA SER A 31 -5.98 -7.62 -9.92
C SER A 31 -6.23 -6.67 -8.75
N HIS A 32 -5.28 -5.77 -8.49
CA HIS A 32 -5.33 -4.79 -7.40
C HIS A 32 -4.93 -3.43 -7.93
N VAL A 33 -5.67 -2.39 -7.53
CA VAL A 33 -5.36 -1.00 -7.86
C VAL A 33 -5.31 -0.18 -6.58
N THR A 34 -4.17 0.45 -6.34
CA THR A 34 -3.97 1.32 -5.18
C THR A 34 -4.07 2.79 -5.57
N PHE A 35 -4.92 3.52 -4.88
CA PHE A 35 -5.09 4.96 -5.05
C PHE A 35 -4.22 5.74 -4.07
N ASN A 36 -3.64 6.82 -4.53
CA ASN A 36 -2.74 7.64 -3.74
C ASN A 36 -3.46 8.59 -2.77
N SER A 37 -4.71 8.93 -3.06
CA SER A 37 -5.51 9.87 -2.27
C SER A 37 -7.01 9.53 -2.33
N LEU A 38 -7.78 10.07 -1.39
CA LEU A 38 -9.24 9.95 -1.39
C LEU A 38 -9.86 10.59 -2.64
N SER A 39 -9.34 11.73 -3.09
CA SER A 39 -9.83 12.39 -4.30
C SER A 39 -9.58 11.55 -5.55
N GLN A 40 -8.42 10.91 -5.65
CA GLN A 40 -8.14 9.97 -6.73
C GLN A 40 -9.08 8.76 -6.68
N PHE A 41 -9.30 8.17 -5.50
CA PHE A 41 -10.24 7.08 -5.32
C PHE A 41 -11.66 7.48 -5.77
N HIS A 42 -12.20 8.57 -5.25
CA HIS A 42 -13.55 9.01 -5.62
C HIS A 42 -13.72 9.31 -7.11
N ARG A 43 -12.68 9.82 -7.76
CA ARG A 43 -12.69 10.08 -9.19
C ARG A 43 -12.77 8.80 -10.03
N PHE A 44 -12.01 7.77 -9.67
CA PHE A 44 -11.85 6.56 -10.50
C PHE A 44 -12.71 5.38 -10.06
N TYR A 45 -13.19 5.35 -8.83
CA TYR A 45 -14.01 4.25 -8.32
C TYR A 45 -15.30 4.01 -9.11
N PRO A 46 -16.01 5.02 -9.64
CA PRO A 46 -17.13 4.78 -10.56
C PRO A 46 -16.76 3.94 -11.78
N MET A 47 -15.55 4.09 -12.33
CA MET A 47 -15.06 3.28 -13.45
C MET A 47 -14.81 1.83 -13.02
N VAL A 48 -14.27 1.61 -11.81
CA VAL A 48 -14.12 0.25 -11.24
C VAL A 48 -15.47 -0.42 -11.10
N ARG A 49 -16.49 0.28 -10.60
CA ARG A 49 -17.84 -0.25 -10.47
C ARG A 49 -18.47 -0.59 -11.82
N ALA A 50 -18.28 0.27 -12.81
CA ALA A 50 -18.77 0.03 -14.17
C ALA A 50 -18.09 -1.18 -14.84
N ASP A 51 -16.85 -1.48 -14.46
CA ASP A 51 -16.09 -2.68 -14.89
C ASP A 51 -16.46 -3.96 -14.10
N GLY A 52 -17.48 -3.91 -13.24
CA GLY A 52 -17.96 -5.04 -12.44
C GLY A 52 -17.14 -5.35 -11.20
N ASN A 53 -16.37 -4.39 -10.65
CA ASN A 53 -15.53 -4.55 -9.47
C ASN A 53 -14.54 -5.74 -9.55
N ARG A 54 -13.97 -5.98 -10.73
CA ARG A 54 -13.04 -7.10 -10.95
C ARG A 54 -11.68 -6.89 -10.29
N VAL A 55 -11.33 -5.65 -9.95
CA VAL A 55 -10.10 -5.31 -9.26
C VAL A 55 -10.37 -5.00 -7.80
N SER A 56 -9.48 -5.43 -6.91
CA SER A 56 -9.50 -5.07 -5.50
C SER A 56 -8.88 -3.68 -5.31
N CYS A 57 -9.61 -2.76 -4.71
CA CYS A 57 -9.17 -1.39 -4.50
C CYS A 57 -8.43 -1.22 -3.18
N GLY A 58 -7.29 -0.54 -3.21
CA GLY A 58 -6.55 -0.15 -2.04
C GLY A 58 -6.29 1.34 -1.95
N LEU A 59 -5.94 1.77 -0.77
CA LEU A 59 -5.55 3.14 -0.50
C LEU A 59 -4.11 3.18 0.01
N ARG A 60 -3.28 4.04 -0.58
CA ARG A 60 -1.97 4.32 -0.02
C ARG A 60 -2.13 5.18 1.22
N ILE A 61 -1.57 4.70 2.32
CA ILE A 61 -1.51 5.40 3.60
C ILE A 61 -0.12 5.99 3.81
N ASN A 62 -0.06 7.11 4.52
CA ASN A 62 1.18 7.75 4.94
C ASN A 62 1.28 7.64 6.47
N PRO A 63 2.16 6.80 7.01
CA PRO A 63 2.35 6.67 8.46
C PRO A 63 3.09 7.86 9.07
N GLU A 64 3.46 8.87 8.28
CA GLU A 64 4.21 10.07 8.71
C GLU A 64 5.52 9.70 9.44
N TYR A 65 6.09 8.58 9.04
CA TYR A 65 7.34 8.02 9.54
C TYR A 65 8.10 7.32 8.42
N SER A 66 9.39 7.56 8.37
CA SER A 66 10.34 6.85 7.51
C SER A 66 11.75 7.04 8.05
N ASP A 67 12.55 5.99 8.02
CA ASP A 67 13.98 6.03 8.37
C ASP A 67 14.87 6.57 7.23
N VAL A 68 14.29 7.04 6.13
CA VAL A 68 15.03 7.63 5.01
C VAL A 68 15.62 8.98 5.43
N GLU A 69 16.94 9.06 5.51
CA GLU A 69 17.66 10.24 5.98
C GLU A 69 17.53 11.45 5.06
N THR A 70 17.42 11.22 3.74
CA THR A 70 17.36 12.28 2.75
C THR A 70 15.92 12.69 2.51
N ASP A 71 15.55 13.91 2.88
CA ASP A 71 14.17 14.44 2.73
C ASP A 71 13.62 14.31 1.31
N LEU A 72 14.48 14.45 0.29
CA LEU A 72 14.10 14.32 -1.11
C LEU A 72 13.51 12.92 -1.44
N TYR A 73 14.00 11.89 -0.76
CA TYR A 73 13.57 10.50 -0.95
C TYR A 73 12.63 10.01 0.16
N ASN A 74 12.35 10.86 1.15
CA ASN A 74 11.45 10.55 2.24
C ASN A 74 9.99 10.79 1.83
N PRO A 75 9.19 9.73 1.57
CA PRO A 75 7.80 9.89 1.16
C PRO A 75 6.88 10.34 2.30
N CYS A 76 7.40 10.36 3.52
CA CYS A 76 6.70 10.78 4.73
C CYS A 76 7.14 12.16 5.25
N ALA A 77 7.99 12.87 4.49
CA ALA A 77 8.41 14.23 4.86
C ALA A 77 7.19 15.16 5.01
N PRO A 78 7.27 16.19 5.88
CA PRO A 78 6.20 17.17 6.04
C PRO A 78 5.76 17.77 4.69
N GLY A 79 4.46 17.79 4.43
CA GLY A 79 3.90 18.26 3.16
C GLY A 79 3.97 17.26 2.00
N SER A 80 4.42 16.03 2.24
CA SER A 80 4.37 14.97 1.23
C SER A 80 2.95 14.74 0.73
N ARG A 81 2.83 14.54 -0.60
CA ARG A 81 1.57 14.17 -1.26
C ARG A 81 1.41 12.67 -1.47
N MET A 82 2.27 11.86 -0.86
CA MET A 82 2.32 10.42 -1.05
C MET A 82 1.51 9.69 0.03
N GLY A 83 0.29 9.33 -0.33
CA GLY A 83 -0.63 8.61 0.57
C GLY A 83 -1.47 9.53 1.46
N VAL A 84 -2.41 8.94 2.15
CA VAL A 84 -3.37 9.59 3.04
C VAL A 84 -2.92 9.42 4.48
N THR A 85 -2.89 10.51 5.25
CA THR A 85 -2.59 10.48 6.68
C THR A 85 -3.79 10.01 7.51
N GLY A 86 -3.55 9.54 8.72
CA GLY A 86 -4.60 8.93 9.56
C GLY A 86 -5.75 9.86 9.94
N ASP A 87 -5.47 11.15 10.08
CA ASP A 87 -6.44 12.21 10.38
C ASP A 87 -7.40 12.50 9.21
N LEU A 88 -6.95 12.28 7.97
CA LEU A 88 -7.78 12.48 6.77
C LEU A 88 -8.75 11.33 6.49
N LEU A 89 -8.56 10.15 7.10
CA LEU A 89 -9.40 8.97 6.87
C LEU A 89 -10.68 8.94 7.73
N GLY A 90 -10.75 9.76 8.79
CA GLY A 90 -11.86 9.68 9.75
C GLY A 90 -11.93 8.31 10.46
N ASP A 91 -13.13 7.85 10.79
CA ASP A 91 -13.34 6.63 11.59
C ASP A 91 -13.50 5.36 10.75
N LYS A 92 -13.79 5.49 9.46
CA LYS A 92 -14.05 4.36 8.56
C LYS A 92 -13.37 4.55 7.20
N LEU A 93 -12.93 3.44 6.62
CA LEU A 93 -12.50 3.43 5.22
C LEU A 93 -13.68 3.72 4.29
N PRO A 94 -13.46 4.41 3.16
CA PRO A 94 -14.47 4.53 2.12
C PRO A 94 -14.96 3.15 1.66
N GLU A 95 -16.26 3.06 1.37
CA GLU A 95 -16.85 1.87 0.78
C GLU A 95 -16.14 1.51 -0.54
N GLY A 96 -15.75 0.25 -0.68
CA GLY A 96 -15.01 -0.25 -1.83
C GLY A 96 -13.49 -0.30 -1.65
N ILE A 97 -12.94 0.28 -0.59
CA ILE A 97 -11.54 0.04 -0.21
C ILE A 97 -11.43 -1.29 0.52
N GLU A 98 -10.65 -2.19 -0.06
CA GLU A 98 -10.43 -3.55 0.45
C GLU A 98 -9.02 -3.76 0.98
N GLY A 99 -8.10 -2.85 0.74
CA GLY A 99 -6.72 -2.97 1.17
C GLY A 99 -6.05 -1.65 1.48
N LEU A 100 -4.93 -1.76 2.20
CA LEU A 100 -4.03 -0.64 2.48
C LEU A 100 -2.65 -0.91 1.89
N HIS A 101 -1.96 0.15 1.53
CA HIS A 101 -0.61 0.11 1.01
C HIS A 101 0.21 1.26 1.60
N PHE A 102 1.43 0.96 2.04
CA PHE A 102 2.42 1.99 2.31
C PHE A 102 3.73 1.69 1.57
N HIS A 103 4.49 2.72 1.27
CA HIS A 103 5.80 2.58 0.64
C HIS A 103 6.69 3.71 1.17
N THR A 104 7.48 3.40 2.18
CA THR A 104 8.19 4.37 3.01
C THR A 104 9.67 4.05 3.14
N LEU A 105 10.12 2.95 2.57
CA LEU A 105 11.47 2.44 2.67
C LEU A 105 12.27 2.73 1.40
N CYS A 106 13.56 3.01 1.57
CA CYS A 106 14.53 3.14 0.49
C CYS A 106 15.88 2.64 0.98
N GLU A 107 16.43 1.62 0.33
CA GLU A 107 17.68 0.95 0.72
C GLU A 107 17.73 0.49 2.19
N SER A 108 16.58 0.08 2.72
CA SER A 108 16.32 -0.13 4.12
C SER A 108 16.51 -1.60 4.54
N THR A 109 16.52 -1.81 5.86
CA THR A 109 16.61 -3.12 6.51
C THR A 109 15.23 -3.63 6.94
N SER A 110 15.15 -4.88 7.41
CA SER A 110 13.95 -5.43 8.03
C SER A 110 13.55 -4.70 9.33
N TYR A 111 14.51 -4.19 10.08
CA TYR A 111 14.27 -3.41 11.30
C TYR A 111 13.65 -2.03 11.02
N ASP A 112 13.95 -1.43 9.85
CA ASP A 112 13.29 -0.20 9.40
C ASP A 112 11.83 -0.47 9.07
N LEU A 113 11.53 -1.64 8.50
CA LEU A 113 10.15 -2.08 8.30
C LEU A 113 9.43 -2.28 9.63
N GLU A 114 10.04 -2.93 10.61
CA GLU A 114 9.45 -3.16 11.93
C GLU A 114 9.03 -1.83 12.58
N ARG A 115 9.92 -0.83 12.58
CA ARG A 115 9.59 0.51 13.10
C ARG A 115 8.47 1.18 12.32
N THR A 116 8.48 1.05 11.00
CA THR A 116 7.41 1.57 10.14
C THR A 116 6.07 0.91 10.46
N LEU A 117 6.07 -0.41 10.66
CA LEU A 117 4.86 -1.16 11.00
C LEU A 117 4.27 -0.72 12.36
N ALA A 118 5.11 -0.45 13.35
CA ALA A 118 4.65 0.09 14.64
C ALA A 118 3.92 1.43 14.47
N GLU A 119 4.40 2.30 13.58
CA GLU A 119 3.72 3.57 13.27
C GLU A 119 2.43 3.36 12.45
N VAL A 120 2.42 2.38 11.54
CA VAL A 120 1.20 1.98 10.82
C VAL A 120 0.15 1.46 11.80
N GLU A 121 0.49 0.61 12.74
CA GLU A 121 -0.43 0.15 13.80
C GLU A 121 -0.95 1.31 14.65
N ARG A 122 -0.08 2.18 15.09
CA ARG A 122 -0.45 3.30 15.94
C ARG A 122 -1.45 4.24 15.27
N ARG A 123 -1.30 4.51 13.97
CA ARG A 123 -2.11 5.48 13.23
C ARG A 123 -3.28 4.85 12.47
N PHE A 124 -3.12 3.62 11.99
CA PHE A 124 -4.08 2.94 11.12
C PHE A 124 -4.58 1.60 11.67
N GLY A 125 -4.15 1.20 12.87
CA GLY A 125 -4.50 -0.10 13.49
C GLY A 125 -6.00 -0.37 13.49
N ARG A 126 -6.82 0.68 13.73
CA ARG A 126 -8.29 0.57 13.69
C ARG A 126 -8.86 0.09 12.35
N PHE A 127 -8.11 0.22 11.26
CA PHE A 127 -8.55 -0.20 9.93
C PHE A 127 -8.05 -1.58 9.53
N LEU A 128 -6.96 -2.08 10.14
CA LEU A 128 -6.33 -3.34 9.76
C LEU A 128 -7.28 -4.55 9.83
N PRO A 129 -8.17 -4.68 10.83
CA PRO A 129 -9.15 -5.77 10.86
C PRO A 129 -10.19 -5.73 9.72
N HIS A 130 -10.38 -4.56 9.13
CA HIS A 130 -11.43 -4.32 8.12
C HIS A 130 -10.94 -4.41 6.68
N VAL A 131 -9.64 -4.67 6.45
CA VAL A 131 -9.09 -4.82 5.09
C VAL A 131 -8.75 -6.26 4.79
N LYS A 132 -8.84 -6.64 3.52
CA LYS A 132 -8.51 -7.99 3.05
C LYS A 132 -7.00 -8.20 2.88
N TRP A 133 -6.25 -7.11 2.63
CA TRP A 133 -4.81 -7.17 2.39
C TRP A 133 -4.09 -5.90 2.83
N LEU A 134 -2.82 -6.07 3.19
CA LEU A 134 -1.88 -5.00 3.48
C LEU A 134 -0.64 -5.17 2.59
N ASN A 135 -0.37 -4.20 1.73
CA ASN A 135 0.84 -4.16 0.92
C ASN A 135 1.88 -3.25 1.60
N MET A 136 2.96 -3.84 2.05
CA MET A 136 4.00 -3.16 2.83
C MET A 136 5.03 -2.44 1.94
N GLY A 137 4.81 -2.39 0.62
CA GLY A 137 5.72 -1.76 -0.32
C GLY A 137 6.99 -2.57 -0.55
N GLY A 138 8.06 -1.86 -0.87
CA GLY A 138 9.38 -2.42 -1.10
C GLY A 138 10.46 -1.49 -0.56
N GLY A 139 11.66 -1.54 -1.13
CA GLY A 139 12.79 -0.71 -0.71
C GLY A 139 13.80 -1.44 0.18
N HIS A 140 13.71 -2.77 0.23
CA HIS A 140 14.63 -3.63 0.98
C HIS A 140 15.84 -4.03 0.14
N LEU A 141 17.02 -4.03 0.74
CA LEU A 141 18.23 -4.56 0.14
C LEU A 141 18.47 -6.04 0.52
N MET A 142 17.49 -6.88 0.22
CA MET A 142 17.46 -8.31 0.66
C MET A 142 18.70 -9.12 0.22
N THR A 143 19.36 -8.72 -0.84
CA THR A 143 20.58 -9.39 -1.35
C THR A 143 21.86 -8.83 -0.77
N ARG A 144 21.81 -7.77 0.05
CA ARG A 144 22.97 -7.19 0.72
C ARG A 144 23.50 -8.18 1.76
N LYS A 145 24.83 -8.35 1.81
CA LYS A 145 25.47 -9.16 2.84
C LYS A 145 25.12 -8.65 4.23
N GLY A 146 24.66 -9.56 5.11
CA GLY A 146 24.24 -9.23 6.48
C GLY A 146 22.80 -8.72 6.62
N TYR A 147 22.00 -8.73 5.53
CA TYR A 147 20.57 -8.45 5.64
C TYR A 147 19.85 -9.60 6.37
N ASP A 148 19.03 -9.28 7.35
CA ASP A 148 18.25 -10.25 8.13
C ASP A 148 16.96 -10.63 7.40
N VAL A 149 17.04 -11.65 6.56
CA VAL A 149 15.92 -12.15 5.75
C VAL A 149 14.89 -12.89 6.63
N GLU A 150 15.36 -13.61 7.66
CA GLU A 150 14.46 -14.35 8.57
C GLU A 150 13.58 -13.38 9.34
N HIS A 151 14.15 -12.29 9.84
CA HIS A 151 13.39 -11.22 10.48
C HIS A 151 12.38 -10.59 9.52
N LEU A 152 12.79 -10.32 8.25
CA LEU A 152 11.85 -9.81 7.24
C LEU A 152 10.67 -10.73 7.02
N ILE A 153 10.88 -12.05 6.99
CA ILE A 153 9.79 -13.02 6.78
C ILE A 153 8.88 -13.11 8.00
N ALA A 154 9.45 -13.03 9.21
CA ALA A 154 8.69 -13.12 10.45
C ALA A 154 7.69 -11.98 10.64
N LEU A 155 8.03 -10.77 10.20
CA LEU A 155 7.17 -9.58 10.35
C LEU A 155 5.80 -9.72 9.67
N PRO A 156 5.68 -10.01 8.36
CA PRO A 156 4.38 -10.18 7.72
C PRO A 156 3.59 -11.36 8.29
N VAL A 157 4.26 -12.42 8.72
CA VAL A 157 3.61 -13.60 9.35
C VAL A 157 2.92 -13.20 10.64
N SER A 158 3.55 -12.38 11.49
CA SER A 158 2.94 -11.91 12.74
C SER A 158 1.66 -11.10 12.47
N TYR A 159 1.63 -10.29 11.41
CA TYR A 159 0.45 -9.50 11.02
C TYR A 159 -0.69 -10.36 10.48
N THR A 160 -0.40 -11.47 9.80
CA THR A 160 -1.44 -12.42 9.38
C THR A 160 -2.07 -13.14 10.56
N HIS A 161 -1.30 -13.45 11.60
CA HIS A 161 -1.82 -14.08 12.82
C HIS A 161 -2.70 -13.14 13.66
N LEU A 162 -2.35 -11.86 13.76
CA LEU A 162 -3.18 -10.87 14.46
C LEU A 162 -4.59 -10.79 13.88
N ARG A 163 -4.74 -10.91 12.54
CA ARG A 163 -6.05 -10.93 11.87
C ARG A 163 -6.87 -12.21 12.13
N ALA A 164 -6.22 -13.33 12.36
CA ALA A 164 -6.91 -14.61 12.60
C ALA A 164 -7.53 -14.73 13.99
N HIS A 165 -7.09 -13.91 14.95
CA HIS A 165 -7.56 -13.93 16.33
C HIS A 165 -8.73 -12.97 16.60
N GLU A 166 -9.11 -12.13 15.67
CA GLU A 166 -10.20 -11.15 15.82
C GLU A 166 -11.52 -11.58 15.11
N THR A 167 -11.57 -12.78 14.57
CA THR A 167 -12.78 -13.43 14.05
C THR A 167 -13.22 -14.57 14.95
#